data_3f18f13ba4c651c98de376767995f17d
#
_entry.id   3f18f13ba4c651c98de376767995f17d
#
_cell.length_a   1.000
_cell.length_b   1.000
_cell.length_c   1.000
_cell.angle_alpha   90.00
_cell.angle_beta   90.00
_cell.angle_gamma   90.00
#
_symmetry.space_group_name_H-M   'P 1'
#
loop_
_entity.id
_entity.type
_entity.pdbx_description
1 polymer ?
#
loop_
_entity_poly.entity_id
_entity_poly.type
_entity_poly.pdbx_seq_one_letter_code
_entity_poly.pdbx_strand_id
1 'polypeptide(L)'
;MKKILVIEDEPEMRRNITALLRYHDYAPIDADNGRKGVELAKREKPDLILCDVMMPEMDGHSVLQRLQQDPELALIPFIFLTAKGEKEDLRSGMNLGADDYLTKPVPNADLIRAIEARLRRSEQQAKRQFKPDFSSTEPLIRFGLTARATETLLWLAQGKTNSDIATILGITESTVKKYVQEIFEKLGVETRGAATVRALEALGSPVHRPE
;
A
#
# COMPACT_ATOMS: atom_id res chain seq x y z
N MET A 1 -3.58 7.75 -10.07
CA MET A 1 -4.99 7.67 -9.61
C MET A 1 -5.09 6.57 -8.57
N LYS A 2 -5.82 6.80 -7.48
CA LYS A 2 -6.06 5.78 -6.44
C LYS A 2 -7.07 4.76 -6.96
N LYS A 3 -6.75 3.46 -6.80
CA LYS A 3 -7.62 2.35 -7.17
C LYS A 3 -8.63 2.06 -6.06
N ILE A 4 -9.92 2.02 -6.36
CA ILE A 4 -10.97 1.68 -5.39
C ILE A 4 -11.73 0.46 -5.91
N LEU A 5 -11.72 -0.62 -5.12
CA LEU A 5 -12.51 -1.82 -5.42
C LEU A 5 -13.92 -1.66 -4.84
N VAL A 6 -14.92 -1.82 -5.68
CA VAL A 6 -16.35 -1.81 -5.33
C VAL A 6 -16.88 -3.23 -5.45
N ILE A 7 -17.34 -3.81 -4.34
CA ILE A 7 -17.94 -5.15 -4.28
C ILE A 7 -19.42 -4.96 -3.94
N GLU A 8 -20.29 -5.17 -4.91
CA GLU A 8 -21.73 -4.88 -4.83
C GLU A 8 -22.45 -5.80 -5.82
N ASP A 9 -23.40 -6.59 -5.38
CA ASP A 9 -24.13 -7.52 -6.24
C ASP A 9 -25.21 -6.81 -7.09
N GLU A 10 -25.79 -5.72 -6.59
CA GLU A 10 -26.78 -4.95 -7.33
C GLU A 10 -26.15 -4.18 -8.49
N PRO A 11 -26.48 -4.49 -9.76
CA PRO A 11 -25.79 -3.90 -10.92
C PRO A 11 -25.98 -2.40 -11.06
N GLU A 12 -27.13 -1.85 -10.66
CA GLU A 12 -27.42 -0.43 -10.76
C GLU A 12 -26.61 0.36 -9.74
N MET A 13 -26.60 -0.07 -8.48
CA MET A 13 -25.83 0.55 -7.41
C MET A 13 -24.33 0.49 -7.72
N ARG A 14 -23.82 -0.66 -8.16
CA ARG A 14 -22.44 -0.83 -8.57
C ARG A 14 -22.03 0.16 -9.67
N ARG A 15 -22.86 0.31 -10.71
CA ARG A 15 -22.63 1.31 -11.78
C ARG A 15 -22.63 2.74 -11.27
N ASN A 16 -23.55 3.09 -10.39
CA ASN A 16 -23.68 4.43 -9.84
C ASN A 16 -22.45 4.80 -9.00
N ILE A 17 -21.99 3.89 -8.12
CA ILE A 17 -20.80 4.10 -7.31
C ILE A 17 -19.55 4.22 -8.22
N THR A 18 -19.38 3.35 -9.20
CA THR A 18 -18.22 3.42 -10.11
C THR A 18 -18.23 4.68 -10.97
N ALA A 19 -19.37 5.15 -11.41
CA ALA A 19 -19.49 6.42 -12.13
C ALA A 19 -19.12 7.62 -11.24
N LEU A 20 -19.60 7.65 -9.99
CA LEU A 20 -19.25 8.68 -9.01
C LEU A 20 -17.74 8.70 -8.74
N LEU A 21 -17.12 7.54 -8.56
CA LEU A 21 -15.68 7.42 -8.31
C LEU A 21 -14.86 7.96 -9.50
N ARG A 22 -15.25 7.64 -10.74
CA ARG A 22 -14.59 8.21 -11.94
C ARG A 22 -14.71 9.72 -12.00
N TYR A 23 -15.89 10.27 -11.64
CA TYR A 23 -16.11 11.71 -11.60
C TYR A 23 -15.18 12.43 -10.61
N HIS A 24 -14.74 11.75 -9.55
CA HIS A 24 -13.82 12.24 -8.55
C HIS A 24 -12.37 11.79 -8.76
N ASP A 25 -11.98 11.47 -10.00
CA ASP A 25 -10.60 11.09 -10.39
C ASP A 25 -10.03 9.86 -9.68
N TYR A 26 -10.90 8.92 -9.25
CA TYR A 26 -10.51 7.59 -8.81
C TYR A 26 -10.51 6.58 -9.96
N ALA A 27 -9.76 5.49 -9.81
CA ALA A 27 -9.75 4.34 -10.72
C ALA A 27 -10.60 3.20 -10.10
N PRO A 28 -11.92 3.12 -10.38
CA PRO A 28 -12.75 2.07 -9.83
C PRO A 28 -12.50 0.74 -10.52
N ILE A 29 -12.46 -0.31 -9.70
CA ILE A 29 -12.50 -1.71 -10.09
C ILE A 29 -13.79 -2.27 -9.49
N ASP A 30 -14.56 -3.06 -10.23
CA ASP A 30 -15.83 -3.58 -9.73
C ASP A 30 -15.92 -5.11 -9.72
N ALA A 31 -16.58 -5.62 -8.69
CA ALA A 31 -16.94 -7.01 -8.51
C ALA A 31 -18.43 -7.13 -8.23
N ASP A 32 -19.07 -8.12 -8.82
CA ASP A 32 -20.50 -8.41 -8.68
C ASP A 32 -20.82 -9.44 -7.58
N ASN A 33 -19.80 -9.92 -6.87
CA ASN A 33 -19.93 -10.84 -5.74
C ASN A 33 -18.66 -10.87 -4.90
N GLY A 34 -18.75 -11.40 -3.68
CA GLY A 34 -17.66 -11.45 -2.72
C GLY A 34 -16.44 -12.25 -3.19
N ARG A 35 -16.64 -13.40 -3.88
CA ARG A 35 -15.52 -14.23 -4.39
C ARG A 35 -14.66 -13.48 -5.39
N LYS A 36 -15.30 -12.87 -6.39
CA LYS A 36 -14.63 -12.04 -7.39
C LYS A 36 -13.96 -10.81 -6.74
N GLY A 37 -14.59 -10.24 -5.71
CA GLY A 37 -14.01 -9.18 -4.90
C GLY A 37 -12.68 -9.57 -4.26
N VAL A 38 -12.60 -10.73 -3.61
CA VAL A 38 -11.36 -11.25 -3.02
C VAL A 38 -10.28 -11.52 -4.09
N GLU A 39 -10.65 -12.10 -5.24
CA GLU A 39 -9.71 -12.34 -6.34
C GLU A 39 -9.14 -11.04 -6.92
N LEU A 40 -10.02 -10.05 -7.13
CA LEU A 40 -9.61 -8.73 -7.62
C LEU A 40 -8.74 -7.97 -6.60
N ALA A 41 -9.05 -8.05 -5.31
CA ALA A 41 -8.23 -7.45 -4.27
C ALA A 41 -6.79 -8.00 -4.29
N LYS A 42 -6.61 -9.31 -4.43
CA LYS A 42 -5.30 -9.96 -4.53
C LYS A 42 -4.51 -9.53 -5.78
N ARG A 43 -5.19 -9.49 -6.91
CA ARG A 43 -4.56 -9.19 -8.21
C ARG A 43 -4.21 -7.72 -8.38
N GLU A 44 -5.16 -6.85 -8.05
CA GLU A 44 -5.09 -5.42 -8.34
C GLU A 44 -4.51 -4.58 -7.20
N LYS A 45 -4.49 -5.13 -5.97
CA LYS A 45 -4.04 -4.45 -4.74
C LYS A 45 -4.60 -3.02 -4.65
N PRO A 46 -5.93 -2.86 -4.48
CA PRO A 46 -6.57 -1.54 -4.46
C PRO A 46 -6.11 -0.71 -3.24
N ASP A 47 -6.23 0.60 -3.34
CA ASP A 47 -5.92 1.53 -2.25
C ASP A 47 -7.04 1.58 -1.18
N LEU A 48 -8.27 1.15 -1.55
CA LEU A 48 -9.43 1.07 -0.66
C LEU A 48 -10.48 0.10 -1.23
N ILE A 49 -11.24 -0.54 -0.35
CA ILE A 49 -12.35 -1.43 -0.70
C ILE A 49 -13.65 -0.88 -0.14
N LEU A 50 -14.67 -0.76 -1.00
CA LEU A 50 -16.07 -0.56 -0.66
C LEU A 50 -16.77 -1.90 -0.85
N CYS A 51 -17.47 -2.40 0.15
CA CYS A 51 -18.13 -3.70 0.07
C CYS A 51 -19.54 -3.64 0.64
N ASP A 52 -20.53 -4.14 -0.11
CA ASP A 52 -21.84 -4.42 0.47
C ASP A 52 -21.71 -5.51 1.54
N VAL A 53 -22.49 -5.37 2.60
CA VAL A 53 -22.58 -6.38 3.65
C VAL A 53 -23.38 -7.57 3.15
N MET A 54 -24.54 -7.33 2.55
CA MET A 54 -25.49 -8.37 2.17
C MET A 54 -25.36 -8.77 0.70
N MET A 55 -24.60 -9.81 0.45
CA MET A 55 -24.45 -10.39 -0.89
C MET A 55 -24.70 -11.90 -0.89
N PRO A 56 -25.22 -12.48 -1.99
CA PRO A 56 -25.36 -13.91 -2.12
C PRO A 56 -24.02 -14.66 -2.04
N GLU A 57 -24.04 -15.90 -1.58
CA GLU A 57 -22.92 -16.85 -1.47
C GLU A 57 -21.80 -16.45 -0.51
N MET A 58 -21.31 -15.22 -0.58
CA MET A 58 -20.24 -14.67 0.26
C MET A 58 -20.59 -13.23 0.64
N ASP A 59 -20.98 -13.03 1.88
CA ASP A 59 -21.28 -11.73 2.45
C ASP A 59 -20.01 -10.87 2.66
N GLY A 60 -20.21 -9.57 2.92
CA GLY A 60 -19.10 -8.64 3.10
C GLY A 60 -18.20 -8.97 4.30
N HIS A 61 -18.76 -9.55 5.38
CA HIS A 61 -17.97 -9.97 6.55
C HIS A 61 -17.02 -11.12 6.19
N SER A 62 -17.50 -12.08 5.42
CA SER A 62 -16.68 -13.19 4.90
C SER A 62 -15.59 -12.69 3.95
N VAL A 63 -15.89 -11.68 3.13
CA VAL A 63 -14.88 -11.00 2.29
C VAL A 63 -13.78 -10.41 3.17
N LEU A 64 -14.13 -9.58 4.16
CA LEU A 64 -13.16 -8.95 5.06
C LEU A 64 -12.30 -10.00 5.78
N GLN A 65 -12.92 -11.03 6.35
CA GLN A 65 -12.21 -12.11 7.03
C GLN A 65 -11.20 -12.83 6.13
N ARG A 66 -11.55 -13.06 4.85
CA ARG A 66 -10.62 -13.63 3.87
C ARG A 66 -9.44 -12.73 3.57
N LEU A 67 -9.68 -11.43 3.43
CA LEU A 67 -8.63 -10.46 3.15
C LEU A 67 -7.67 -10.30 4.33
N GLN A 68 -8.18 -10.39 5.56
CA GLN A 68 -7.36 -10.31 6.77
C GLN A 68 -6.41 -11.49 6.98
N GLN A 69 -6.62 -12.62 6.31
CA GLN A 69 -5.69 -13.76 6.33
C GLN A 69 -4.40 -13.48 5.55
N ASP A 70 -4.40 -12.44 4.69
CA ASP A 70 -3.24 -12.01 3.93
C ASP A 70 -2.69 -10.70 4.52
N PRO A 71 -1.46 -10.69 5.06
CA PRO A 71 -0.90 -9.52 5.73
C PRO A 71 -0.82 -8.25 4.86
N GLU A 72 -0.68 -8.38 3.54
CA GLU A 72 -0.66 -7.24 2.62
C GLU A 72 -2.06 -6.68 2.40
N LEU A 73 -3.07 -7.56 2.27
CA LEU A 73 -4.46 -7.17 2.04
C LEU A 73 -5.15 -6.68 3.30
N ALA A 74 -4.73 -7.16 4.48
CA ALA A 74 -5.24 -6.74 5.78
C ALA A 74 -5.00 -5.26 6.09
N LEU A 75 -4.05 -4.63 5.38
CA LEU A 75 -3.72 -3.21 5.53
C LEU A 75 -4.55 -2.29 4.62
N ILE A 76 -5.32 -2.85 3.69
CA ILE A 76 -6.16 -2.08 2.77
C ILE A 76 -7.38 -1.57 3.52
N PRO A 77 -7.64 -0.25 3.54
CA PRO A 77 -8.84 0.30 4.17
C PRO A 77 -10.11 -0.31 3.61
N PHE A 78 -11.01 -0.72 4.51
CA PHE A 78 -12.24 -1.41 4.17
C PHE A 78 -13.45 -0.67 4.72
N ILE A 79 -14.38 -0.29 3.84
CA ILE A 79 -15.63 0.40 4.19
C ILE A 79 -16.80 -0.49 3.80
N PHE A 80 -17.67 -0.78 4.77
CA PHE A 80 -18.93 -1.46 4.49
C PHE A 80 -20.02 -0.50 4.01
N LEU A 81 -20.83 -0.96 3.06
CA LEU A 81 -22.09 -0.38 2.68
C LEU A 81 -23.19 -1.29 3.24
N THR A 82 -24.04 -0.78 4.15
CA THR A 82 -25.03 -1.61 4.88
C THR A 82 -26.43 -1.05 4.78
N ALA A 83 -27.45 -1.90 4.82
CA ALA A 83 -28.84 -1.47 4.88
C ALA A 83 -29.18 -0.87 6.27
N LYS A 84 -30.18 0.02 6.31
CA LYS A 84 -30.64 0.66 7.54
C LYS A 84 -31.32 -0.38 8.44
N GLY A 85 -30.79 -0.63 9.64
CA GLY A 85 -31.42 -1.50 10.63
C GLY A 85 -30.50 -2.56 11.25
N GLU A 86 -29.34 -2.82 10.68
CA GLU A 86 -28.39 -3.88 11.09
C GLU A 86 -27.42 -3.41 12.18
N LYS A 87 -27.96 -2.96 13.35
CA LYS A 87 -27.11 -2.52 14.48
C LYS A 87 -26.23 -3.61 15.06
N GLU A 88 -26.62 -4.89 14.93
CA GLU A 88 -25.84 -6.03 15.41
C GLU A 88 -24.68 -6.33 14.44
N ASP A 89 -24.86 -6.10 13.14
CA ASP A 89 -23.81 -6.26 12.15
C ASP A 89 -22.74 -5.16 12.25
N LEU A 90 -23.13 -3.94 12.64
CA LEU A 90 -22.20 -2.85 12.96
C LEU A 90 -21.19 -3.22 14.06
N ARG A 91 -21.64 -3.90 15.14
CA ARG A 91 -20.74 -4.34 16.22
C ARG A 91 -19.86 -5.51 15.78
N SER A 92 -20.41 -6.45 15.05
CA SER A 92 -19.68 -7.62 14.55
C SER A 92 -18.56 -7.22 13.61
N GLY A 93 -18.83 -6.33 12.68
CA GLY A 93 -17.83 -5.90 11.71
C GLY A 93 -16.80 -4.93 12.26
N MET A 94 -17.13 -4.06 13.23
CA MET A 94 -16.13 -3.27 13.96
C MET A 94 -15.15 -4.17 14.72
N ASN A 95 -15.66 -5.26 15.33
CA ASN A 95 -14.82 -6.27 15.98
C ASN A 95 -13.98 -7.07 14.96
N LEU A 96 -14.41 -7.14 13.71
CA LEU A 96 -13.68 -7.77 12.59
C LEU A 96 -12.64 -6.83 11.95
N GLY A 97 -12.53 -5.57 12.40
CA GLY A 97 -11.48 -4.65 11.96
C GLY A 97 -11.80 -3.87 10.68
N ALA A 98 -13.08 -3.68 10.34
CA ALA A 98 -13.46 -2.71 9.30
C ALA A 98 -13.12 -1.27 9.73
N ASP A 99 -12.76 -0.43 8.77
CA ASP A 99 -12.39 0.97 9.06
C ASP A 99 -13.62 1.87 9.17
N ASP A 100 -14.72 1.55 8.46
CA ASP A 100 -15.95 2.36 8.47
C ASP A 100 -17.19 1.60 8.00
N TYR A 101 -18.36 2.18 8.30
CA TYR A 101 -19.69 1.70 7.90
C TYR A 101 -20.53 2.87 7.38
N LEU A 102 -21.08 2.73 6.20
CA LEU A 102 -21.98 3.70 5.60
C LEU A 102 -23.34 3.06 5.37
N THR A 103 -24.39 3.66 5.94
CA THR A 103 -25.76 3.15 5.81
C THR A 103 -26.40 3.60 4.51
N LYS A 104 -26.89 2.65 3.71
CA LYS A 104 -27.65 2.90 2.48
C LYS A 104 -29.03 3.52 2.79
N PRO A 105 -29.54 4.50 2.00
CA PRO A 105 -28.87 5.16 0.87
C PRO A 105 -27.77 6.12 1.34
N VAL A 106 -26.55 5.99 0.76
CA VAL A 106 -25.41 6.84 1.10
C VAL A 106 -25.43 8.10 0.22
N PRO A 107 -25.50 9.31 0.80
CA PRO A 107 -25.33 10.53 0.01
C PRO A 107 -23.92 10.55 -0.65
N ASN A 108 -23.85 10.96 -1.92
CA ASN A 108 -22.59 10.98 -2.67
C ASN A 108 -21.46 11.72 -1.94
N ALA A 109 -21.77 12.87 -1.33
CA ALA A 109 -20.79 13.66 -0.58
C ALA A 109 -20.25 12.93 0.66
N ASP A 110 -21.09 12.11 1.32
CA ASP A 110 -20.69 11.35 2.51
C ASP A 110 -19.80 10.17 2.12
N LEU A 111 -20.12 9.48 1.02
CA LEU A 111 -19.28 8.41 0.47
C LEU A 111 -17.89 8.93 0.11
N ILE A 112 -17.81 10.03 -0.62
CA ILE A 112 -16.51 10.62 -1.00
C ILE A 112 -15.71 11.07 0.22
N ARG A 113 -16.36 11.74 1.20
CA ARG A 113 -15.68 12.15 2.44
C ARG A 113 -15.12 10.97 3.23
N ALA A 114 -15.87 9.88 3.33
CA ALA A 114 -15.41 8.67 4.02
C ALA A 114 -14.18 8.05 3.31
N ILE A 115 -14.23 7.93 1.98
CA ILE A 115 -13.12 7.44 1.16
C ILE A 115 -11.86 8.28 1.39
N GLU A 116 -11.96 9.60 1.26
CA GLU A 116 -10.83 10.51 1.45
C GLU A 116 -10.25 10.44 2.86
N ALA A 117 -11.10 10.33 3.88
CA ALA A 117 -10.66 10.23 5.26
C ALA A 117 -9.86 8.94 5.51
N ARG A 118 -10.30 7.80 4.94
CA ARG A 118 -9.64 6.52 5.10
C ARG A 118 -8.34 6.43 4.30
N LEU A 119 -8.31 6.92 3.07
CA LEU A 119 -7.09 7.01 2.28
C LEU A 119 -6.02 7.86 2.96
N ARG A 120 -6.39 9.05 3.48
CA ARG A 120 -5.45 9.91 4.23
C ARG A 120 -4.91 9.21 5.48
N ARG A 121 -5.76 8.52 6.24
CA ARG A 121 -5.34 7.78 7.44
C ARG A 121 -4.37 6.66 7.09
N SER A 122 -4.67 5.86 6.06
CA SER A 122 -3.80 4.79 5.58
C SER A 122 -2.42 5.33 5.15
N GLU A 123 -2.38 6.42 4.38
CA GLU A 123 -1.12 7.07 3.99
C GLU A 123 -0.31 7.58 5.19
N GLN A 124 -0.99 8.15 6.20
CA GLN A 124 -0.32 8.60 7.42
C GLN A 124 0.23 7.43 8.24
N GLN A 125 -0.51 6.32 8.31
CA GLN A 125 -0.05 5.11 9.00
C GLN A 125 1.13 4.48 8.27
N ALA A 126 1.09 4.37 6.94
CA ALA A 126 2.20 3.89 6.13
C ALA A 126 3.47 4.74 6.34
N LYS A 127 3.33 6.08 6.35
CA LYS A 127 4.45 6.99 6.65
C LYS A 127 5.00 6.83 8.07
N ARG A 128 4.16 6.54 9.07
CA ARG A 128 4.59 6.30 10.47
C ARG A 128 5.26 4.95 10.64
N GLN A 129 4.86 3.94 9.85
CA GLN A 129 5.44 2.58 9.87
C GLN A 129 6.69 2.47 9.00
N PHE A 130 6.93 3.44 8.10
CA PHE A 130 8.13 3.48 7.28
C PHE A 130 9.35 3.75 8.17
N LYS A 131 9.99 2.69 8.65
CA LYS A 131 11.28 2.73 9.35
C LYS A 131 12.26 1.92 8.52
N PRO A 132 13.13 2.59 7.73
CA PRO A 132 14.17 1.88 7.00
C PRO A 132 15.10 1.18 8.00
N ASP A 133 15.37 -0.09 7.77
CA ASP A 133 16.31 -0.87 8.57
C ASP A 133 17.71 -0.74 7.96
N PHE A 134 18.58 -0.03 8.65
CA PHE A 134 19.97 0.17 8.25
C PHE A 134 20.93 -0.86 8.86
N SER A 135 20.43 -1.87 9.58
CA SER A 135 21.26 -2.89 10.22
C SER A 135 21.85 -3.91 9.23
N SER A 136 21.26 -4.03 8.03
CA SER A 136 21.66 -4.99 7.01
C SER A 136 21.64 -4.38 5.61
N THR A 137 22.57 -4.85 4.76
CA THR A 137 22.62 -4.54 3.33
C THR A 137 21.76 -5.51 2.49
N GLU A 138 21.21 -6.57 3.09
CA GLU A 138 20.48 -7.63 2.40
C GLU A 138 19.37 -7.13 1.47
N PRO A 139 18.50 -6.16 1.88
CA PRO A 139 17.48 -5.63 0.99
C PRO A 139 18.02 -4.90 -0.26
N LEU A 140 19.27 -4.46 -0.22
CA LEU A 140 19.92 -3.73 -1.32
C LEU A 140 20.60 -4.65 -2.34
N ILE A 141 20.82 -5.95 -2.02
CA ILE A 141 21.46 -6.93 -2.92
C ILE A 141 20.70 -7.08 -4.24
N ARG A 142 19.37 -6.91 -4.20
CA ARG A 142 18.50 -6.96 -5.40
C ARG A 142 18.89 -5.99 -6.52
N PHE A 143 19.67 -4.96 -6.22
CA PHE A 143 20.12 -4.01 -7.23
C PHE A 143 21.34 -4.50 -8.04
N GLY A 144 21.88 -5.68 -7.73
CA GLY A 144 23.02 -6.27 -8.45
C GLY A 144 24.30 -5.45 -8.35
N LEU A 145 24.50 -4.76 -7.22
CA LEU A 145 25.70 -3.99 -6.90
C LEU A 145 26.79 -4.90 -6.35
N THR A 146 28.05 -4.45 -6.49
CA THR A 146 29.16 -5.08 -5.75
C THR A 146 29.00 -4.89 -4.23
N ALA A 147 29.59 -5.75 -3.41
CA ALA A 147 29.48 -5.66 -1.95
C ALA A 147 29.85 -4.26 -1.43
N ARG A 148 30.92 -3.66 -1.94
CA ARG A 148 31.37 -2.31 -1.55
C ARG A 148 30.45 -1.19 -2.05
N ALA A 149 29.87 -1.33 -3.24
CA ALA A 149 28.86 -0.40 -3.73
C ALA A 149 27.57 -0.51 -2.90
N THR A 150 27.18 -1.71 -2.47
CA THR A 150 26.01 -1.93 -1.60
C THR A 150 26.21 -1.29 -0.22
N GLU A 151 27.37 -1.46 0.42
CA GLU A 151 27.72 -0.74 1.66
C GLU A 151 27.70 0.78 1.47
N THR A 152 28.26 1.26 0.36
CA THR A 152 28.22 2.70 0.01
C THR A 152 26.79 3.21 -0.13
N LEU A 153 25.90 2.45 -0.77
CA LEU A 153 24.49 2.81 -0.92
C LEU A 153 23.76 2.85 0.43
N LEU A 154 24.07 1.93 1.35
CA LEU A 154 23.53 1.93 2.72
C LEU A 154 23.86 3.23 3.47
N TRP A 155 25.13 3.67 3.40
CA TRP A 155 25.56 4.92 4.04
C TRP A 155 25.02 6.17 3.33
N LEU A 156 24.90 6.10 2.01
CA LEU A 156 24.28 7.14 1.20
C LEU A 156 22.81 7.33 1.57
N ALA A 157 22.07 6.24 1.80
CA ALA A 157 20.69 6.23 2.27
C ALA A 157 20.53 6.86 3.66
N GLN A 158 21.55 6.78 4.51
CA GLN A 158 21.62 7.45 5.82
C GLN A 158 22.05 8.92 5.75
N GLY A 159 22.22 9.49 4.54
CA GLY A 159 22.58 10.90 4.35
C GLY A 159 24.06 11.20 4.53
N LYS A 160 24.97 10.21 4.64
CA LYS A 160 26.40 10.43 4.81
C LYS A 160 27.04 11.01 3.56
N THR A 161 27.95 11.97 3.72
CA THR A 161 28.73 12.57 2.61
C THR A 161 29.75 11.57 2.05
N ASN A 162 30.34 11.85 0.88
CA ASN A 162 31.39 10.99 0.34
C ASN A 162 32.63 10.94 1.25
N SER A 163 32.94 12.04 1.94
CA SER A 163 34.02 12.10 2.94
C SER A 163 33.72 11.23 4.14
N ASP A 164 32.48 11.26 4.67
CA ASP A 164 32.07 10.40 5.78
C ASP A 164 32.17 8.94 5.39
N ILE A 165 31.66 8.58 4.19
CA ILE A 165 31.68 7.22 3.67
C ILE A 165 33.10 6.72 3.47
N ALA A 166 33.98 7.57 2.93
CA ALA A 166 35.40 7.26 2.78
C ALA A 166 36.06 6.91 4.12
N THR A 167 35.78 7.71 5.15
CA THR A 167 36.27 7.49 6.52
C THR A 167 35.70 6.19 7.11
N ILE A 168 34.38 5.96 6.99
CA ILE A 168 33.72 4.75 7.53
C ILE A 168 34.24 3.47 6.89
N LEU A 169 34.42 3.47 5.57
CA LEU A 169 34.84 2.28 4.81
C LEU A 169 36.38 2.11 4.71
N GLY A 170 37.16 3.08 5.21
CA GLY A 170 38.61 3.04 5.16
C GLY A 170 39.17 3.15 3.74
N ILE A 171 38.53 3.95 2.86
CA ILE A 171 38.91 4.14 1.46
C ILE A 171 39.01 5.64 1.11
N THR A 172 39.43 5.98 -0.10
CA THR A 172 39.52 7.38 -0.54
C THR A 172 38.15 7.88 -1.04
N GLU A 173 37.92 9.20 -0.96
CA GLU A 173 36.74 9.83 -1.54
C GLU A 173 36.61 9.58 -3.05
N SER A 174 37.75 9.49 -3.76
CA SER A 174 37.78 9.16 -5.18
C SER A 174 37.19 7.76 -5.44
N THR A 175 37.48 6.80 -4.54
CA THR A 175 36.92 5.44 -4.62
C THR A 175 35.40 5.46 -4.32
N VAL A 176 34.96 6.24 -3.33
CA VAL A 176 33.51 6.42 -3.05
C VAL A 176 32.78 6.99 -4.27
N LYS A 177 33.37 8.00 -4.95
CA LYS A 177 32.77 8.57 -6.18
C LYS A 177 32.59 7.50 -7.27
N LYS A 178 33.53 6.55 -7.42
CA LYS A 178 33.38 5.43 -8.37
C LYS A 178 32.23 4.53 -8.00
N TYR A 179 32.07 4.17 -6.71
CA TYR A 179 30.93 3.38 -6.25
C TYR A 179 29.60 4.12 -6.43
N VAL A 180 29.56 5.43 -6.18
CA VAL A 180 28.36 6.25 -6.43
C VAL A 180 27.98 6.24 -7.91
N GLN A 181 28.96 6.29 -8.82
CA GLN A 181 28.73 6.19 -10.25
C GLN A 181 28.15 4.81 -10.62
N GLU A 182 28.76 3.72 -10.11
CA GLU A 182 28.23 2.35 -10.28
C GLU A 182 26.79 2.24 -9.79
N ILE A 183 26.48 2.82 -8.61
CA ILE A 183 25.15 2.84 -8.03
C ILE A 183 24.16 3.53 -8.97
N PHE A 184 24.51 4.73 -9.50
CA PHE A 184 23.62 5.46 -10.40
C PHE A 184 23.33 4.69 -11.67
N GLU A 185 24.34 4.07 -12.27
CA GLU A 185 24.18 3.24 -13.47
C GLU A 185 23.29 2.02 -13.21
N LYS A 186 23.53 1.30 -12.12
CA LYS A 186 22.77 0.07 -11.77
C LYS A 186 21.33 0.37 -11.36
N LEU A 187 21.08 1.47 -10.66
CA LEU A 187 19.72 1.88 -10.26
C LEU A 187 18.95 2.61 -11.36
N GLY A 188 19.61 3.02 -12.45
CA GLY A 188 19.01 3.80 -13.52
C GLY A 188 18.59 5.20 -13.04
N VAL A 189 19.43 5.86 -12.22
CA VAL A 189 19.14 7.18 -11.64
C VAL A 189 20.28 8.15 -11.93
N GLU A 190 19.96 9.44 -12.00
CA GLU A 190 20.93 10.50 -12.33
C GLU A 190 21.38 11.32 -11.12
N THR A 191 20.66 11.21 -9.99
CA THR A 191 20.94 12.06 -8.82
C THR A 191 21.11 11.26 -7.54
N ARG A 192 21.90 11.81 -6.62
CA ARG A 192 22.07 11.26 -5.27
C ARG A 192 20.74 11.09 -4.54
N GLY A 193 19.85 12.10 -4.65
CA GLY A 193 18.52 12.07 -4.04
C GLY A 193 17.66 10.91 -4.55
N ALA A 194 17.68 10.67 -5.86
CA ALA A 194 16.96 9.54 -6.46
C ALA A 194 17.51 8.19 -6.00
N ALA A 195 18.84 8.04 -5.92
CA ALA A 195 19.46 6.83 -5.36
C ALA A 195 19.10 6.62 -3.90
N THR A 196 19.09 7.69 -3.09
CA THR A 196 18.65 7.64 -1.68
C THR A 196 17.22 7.14 -1.54
N VAL A 197 16.28 7.69 -2.33
CA VAL A 197 14.87 7.27 -2.30
C VAL A 197 14.73 5.78 -2.64
N ARG A 198 15.37 5.32 -3.72
CA ARG A 198 15.37 3.89 -4.10
C ARG A 198 15.91 2.98 -2.99
N ALA A 199 17.00 3.39 -2.34
CA ALA A 199 17.57 2.63 -1.23
C ALA A 199 16.63 2.60 -0.02
N LEU A 200 16.04 3.73 0.36
CA LEU A 200 15.10 3.83 1.47
C LEU A 200 13.85 2.96 1.23
N GLU A 201 13.29 2.98 0.02
CA GLU A 201 12.18 2.09 -0.37
C GLU A 201 12.53 0.61 -0.19
N ALA A 202 13.76 0.24 -0.55
CA ALA A 202 14.25 -1.13 -0.37
C ALA A 202 14.40 -1.51 1.11
N LEU A 203 14.95 -0.61 1.92
CA LEU A 203 15.22 -0.82 3.34
C LEU A 203 13.98 -0.74 4.22
N GLY A 204 12.91 -0.07 3.75
CA GLY A 204 11.62 0.03 4.45
C GLY A 204 10.62 -1.05 4.08
N SER A 205 10.92 -1.90 3.10
CA SER A 205 10.06 -3.03 2.73
C SER A 205 10.34 -4.21 3.67
N PRO A 206 9.32 -4.93 4.17
CA PRO A 206 9.55 -6.17 4.89
C PRO A 206 10.33 -7.15 4.00
N VAL A 207 11.43 -7.67 4.53
CA VAL A 207 12.25 -8.65 3.82
C VAL A 207 11.42 -9.92 3.66
N HIS A 208 11.05 -10.24 2.41
CA HIS A 208 10.52 -11.55 2.09
C HIS A 208 11.68 -12.55 2.29
N ARG A 209 11.70 -13.26 3.42
CA ARG A 209 12.57 -14.43 3.57
C ARG A 209 11.97 -15.54 2.71
N PRO A 210 12.66 -16.01 1.67
CA PRO A 210 12.27 -17.27 1.05
C PRO A 210 12.51 -18.38 2.09
N GLU A 211 11.47 -19.20 2.30
CA GLU A 211 11.57 -20.45 3.02
C GLU A 211 12.48 -21.44 2.27
#